data_eedd99297e1cbf21661ac157221ddaeb
#
_entry.id   eedd99297e1cbf21661ac157221ddaeb
#
_cell.length_a   1.000
_cell.length_b   1.000
_cell.length_c   1.000
_cell.angle_alpha   90.00
_cell.angle_beta   90.00
_cell.angle_gamma   90.00
#
_symmetry.space_group_name_H-M   'P 1'
#
loop_
_entity.id
_entity.type
_entity.pdbx_description
1 polymer ?
#
loop_
_entity_poly.entity_id
_entity_poly.type
_entity_poly.pdbx_seq_one_letter_code
_entity_poly.pdbx_strand_id
1 'polypeptide(L)'
;MEHTWKIGNVEIPNRVVVAPMAGITNSAFRVTVKEFGAGLVVCEMISDQGIHFRNKKTLEMLHIEETEHPLSLQIFGGNKDSLVEAAQFVEENTAADIIDINMGCPVNKVIKAEAGAKWLLDPEKVYEMVQAVSSAVDIPVTVKMRIGWDEEHVFAVENALAAQSAGASAIAMHGRTRVQMYEGKADWEVLKEVKKHLTIPFMGNGDVKTPEDAKRMLDYVGADGVMIGRAALGNPWMIHRTQHYLETGELIPEPTPAEKIATAKLHLQ
;
A
#
# COMPACT_ATOMS: atom_id res chain seq x y z
N MET A 1 3.45 -15.54 19.09
CA MET A 1 2.26 -15.99 18.33
C MET A 1 2.37 -15.35 16.95
N GLU A 2 2.47 -16.16 15.90
CA GLU A 2 2.43 -15.66 14.53
C GLU A 2 1.08 -14.95 14.31
N HIS A 3 1.12 -13.65 14.08
CA HIS A 3 -0.07 -12.86 13.77
C HIS A 3 -0.34 -12.90 12.26
N THR A 4 -0.58 -14.10 11.74
CA THR A 4 -1.10 -14.26 10.37
C THR A 4 -2.49 -13.66 10.26
N TRP A 5 -2.72 -12.91 9.21
CA TRP A 5 -4.02 -12.35 8.85
C TRP A 5 -4.26 -12.52 7.34
N LYS A 6 -5.44 -12.19 6.84
CA LYS A 6 -5.79 -12.45 5.45
C LYS A 6 -6.33 -11.22 4.76
N ILE A 7 -6.02 -11.08 3.47
CA ILE A 7 -6.67 -10.17 2.53
C ILE A 7 -7.38 -11.04 1.49
N GLY A 8 -8.69 -11.13 1.57
CA GLY A 8 -9.44 -12.12 0.79
C GLY A 8 -8.96 -13.54 1.12
N ASN A 9 -8.51 -14.27 0.11
CA ASN A 9 -7.94 -15.62 0.23
C ASN A 9 -6.40 -15.62 0.43
N VAL A 10 -5.74 -14.47 0.36
CA VAL A 10 -4.28 -14.34 0.50
C VAL A 10 -3.90 -14.25 1.97
N GLU A 11 -3.03 -15.15 2.41
CA GLU A 11 -2.47 -15.15 3.77
C GLU A 11 -1.27 -14.23 3.87
N ILE A 12 -1.30 -13.32 4.85
CA ILE A 12 -0.22 -12.36 5.13
C ILE A 12 0.50 -12.83 6.40
N PRO A 13 1.80 -13.19 6.34
CA PRO A 13 2.49 -13.89 7.41
C PRO A 13 2.74 -13.04 8.66
N ASN A 14 2.79 -11.71 8.52
CA ASN A 14 2.96 -10.80 9.65
C ASN A 14 2.33 -9.43 9.36
N ARG A 15 2.34 -8.53 10.34
CA ARG A 15 1.62 -7.24 10.26
C ARG A 15 2.41 -6.10 9.63
N VAL A 16 3.63 -6.36 9.12
CA VAL A 16 4.49 -5.33 8.52
C VAL A 16 4.31 -5.30 7.01
N VAL A 17 3.79 -4.20 6.50
CA VAL A 17 3.52 -3.98 5.07
C VAL A 17 4.42 -2.86 4.55
N VAL A 18 5.02 -3.04 3.37
CA VAL A 18 5.83 -2.00 2.73
C VAL A 18 5.00 -1.23 1.72
N ALA A 19 4.97 0.10 1.90
CA ALA A 19 4.17 1.01 1.09
C ALA A 19 4.69 1.13 -0.35
N PRO A 20 3.81 1.33 -1.34
CA PRO A 20 4.22 1.68 -2.70
C PRO A 20 4.86 3.08 -2.73
N MET A 21 6.03 3.19 -3.35
CA MET A 21 6.77 4.44 -3.49
C MET A 21 7.31 4.55 -4.92
N ALA A 22 6.78 5.50 -5.69
CA ALA A 22 7.13 5.68 -7.09
C ALA A 22 8.63 5.92 -7.30
N GLY A 23 9.23 5.18 -8.22
CA GLY A 23 10.67 5.20 -8.50
C GLY A 23 11.54 4.51 -7.46
N ILE A 24 10.96 3.79 -6.50
CA ILE A 24 11.67 3.16 -5.38
C ILE A 24 11.29 1.70 -5.20
N THR A 25 10.00 1.36 -5.13
CA THR A 25 9.55 0.00 -4.87
C THR A 25 9.56 -0.88 -6.12
N ASN A 26 10.70 -0.86 -6.85
CA ASN A 26 11.01 -1.79 -7.92
C ASN A 26 11.30 -3.20 -7.37
N SER A 27 11.50 -4.19 -8.24
CA SER A 27 11.70 -5.58 -7.83
C SER A 27 12.91 -5.75 -6.88
N ALA A 28 14.06 -5.14 -7.19
CA ALA A 28 15.23 -5.23 -6.32
C ALA A 28 14.98 -4.73 -4.89
N PHE A 29 14.24 -3.62 -4.74
CA PHE A 29 13.85 -3.13 -3.43
C PHE A 29 12.87 -4.07 -2.73
N ARG A 30 11.85 -4.60 -3.45
CA ARG A 30 10.85 -5.50 -2.89
C ARG A 30 11.46 -6.83 -2.42
N VAL A 31 12.33 -7.43 -3.24
CA VAL A 31 13.11 -8.62 -2.85
C VAL A 31 13.89 -8.34 -1.57
N THR A 32 14.64 -7.24 -1.53
CA THR A 32 15.43 -6.86 -0.33
C THR A 32 14.54 -6.77 0.92
N VAL A 33 13.44 -6.03 0.89
CA VAL A 33 12.59 -5.89 2.09
C VAL A 33 11.85 -7.17 2.46
N LYS A 34 11.61 -8.07 1.50
CA LYS A 34 11.08 -9.42 1.79
C LYS A 34 12.11 -10.27 2.54
N GLU A 35 13.38 -10.23 2.15
CA GLU A 35 14.46 -10.88 2.90
C GLU A 35 14.58 -10.34 4.34
N PHE A 36 14.23 -9.08 4.56
CA PHE A 36 14.15 -8.46 5.87
C PHE A 36 12.81 -8.68 6.60
N GLY A 37 11.94 -9.55 6.08
CA GLY A 37 10.75 -10.03 6.78
C GLY A 37 9.47 -9.23 6.54
N ALA A 38 9.36 -8.45 5.45
CA ALA A 38 8.10 -7.81 5.10
C ALA A 38 6.99 -8.85 4.86
N GLY A 39 5.86 -8.71 5.56
CA GLY A 39 4.71 -9.58 5.38
C GLY A 39 4.04 -9.41 4.03
N LEU A 40 3.91 -8.17 3.58
CA LEU A 40 3.36 -7.80 2.27
C LEU A 40 4.19 -6.68 1.66
N VAL A 41 4.45 -6.76 0.38
CA VAL A 41 5.05 -5.67 -0.39
C VAL A 41 4.08 -5.18 -1.45
N VAL A 42 4.06 -3.86 -1.67
CA VAL A 42 3.24 -3.24 -2.71
C VAL A 42 4.17 -2.60 -3.74
N CYS A 43 3.99 -2.92 -5.02
CA CYS A 43 4.80 -2.32 -6.08
C CYS A 43 4.49 -0.82 -6.26
N GLU A 44 5.35 -0.12 -6.96
CA GLU A 44 5.05 1.24 -7.38
C GLU A 44 3.83 1.29 -8.32
N MET A 45 3.13 2.43 -8.34
CA MET A 45 1.88 2.56 -9.08
C MET A 45 2.09 2.48 -10.60
N ILE A 46 1.32 1.63 -11.25
CA ILE A 46 1.36 1.34 -12.69
C ILE A 46 0.16 1.98 -13.38
N SER A 47 0.43 2.71 -14.48
CA SER A 47 -0.62 3.39 -15.22
C SER A 47 -1.48 2.42 -16.03
N ASP A 48 -2.81 2.54 -15.90
CA ASP A 48 -3.79 1.89 -16.76
C ASP A 48 -3.54 2.17 -18.25
N GLN A 49 -3.31 3.43 -18.60
CA GLN A 49 -2.99 3.86 -19.97
C GLN A 49 -1.65 3.27 -20.45
N GLY A 50 -0.67 3.15 -19.53
CA GLY A 50 0.60 2.50 -19.86
C GLY A 50 0.43 1.01 -20.18
N ILE A 51 -0.50 0.32 -19.54
CA ILE A 51 -0.88 -1.06 -19.85
C ILE A 51 -1.67 -1.11 -21.18
N HIS A 52 -2.68 -0.27 -21.32
CA HIS A 52 -3.53 -0.20 -22.52
C HIS A 52 -2.70 -0.02 -23.81
N PHE A 53 -1.78 0.94 -23.82
CA PHE A 53 -0.90 1.19 -24.96
C PHE A 53 0.33 0.27 -25.03
N ARG A 54 0.41 -0.77 -24.21
CA ARG A 54 1.54 -1.71 -24.18
C ARG A 54 2.90 -1.02 -24.07
N ASN A 55 2.98 0.03 -23.26
CA ASN A 55 4.23 0.77 -23.07
C ASN A 55 5.30 -0.15 -22.48
N LYS A 56 6.45 -0.26 -23.16
CA LYS A 56 7.52 -1.18 -22.77
C LYS A 56 7.95 -1.00 -21.31
N LYS A 57 8.18 0.24 -20.86
CA LYS A 57 8.60 0.52 -19.49
C LYS A 57 7.53 0.13 -18.47
N THR A 58 6.24 0.35 -18.81
CA THR A 58 5.14 -0.05 -17.96
C THR A 58 5.06 -1.57 -17.84
N LEU A 59 5.25 -2.30 -18.94
CA LEU A 59 5.25 -3.77 -18.92
C LEU A 59 6.45 -4.35 -18.15
N GLU A 60 7.61 -3.72 -18.23
CA GLU A 60 8.79 -4.08 -17.41
C GLU A 60 8.54 -3.92 -15.90
N MET A 61 7.69 -2.96 -15.48
CA MET A 61 7.32 -2.78 -14.08
C MET A 61 6.42 -3.89 -13.52
N LEU A 62 5.80 -4.69 -14.38
CA LEU A 62 4.95 -5.83 -14.00
C LEU A 62 5.74 -7.07 -13.58
N HIS A 63 7.07 -7.03 -13.71
CA HIS A 63 7.94 -8.14 -13.32
C HIS A 63 7.86 -8.42 -11.82
N ILE A 64 7.70 -9.69 -11.47
CA ILE A 64 7.61 -10.21 -10.10
C ILE A 64 8.56 -11.39 -9.95
N GLU A 65 9.40 -11.36 -8.93
CA GLU A 65 10.23 -12.49 -8.53
C GLU A 65 9.48 -13.41 -7.56
N GLU A 66 9.72 -14.69 -7.60
CA GLU A 66 9.12 -15.72 -6.73
C GLU A 66 9.24 -15.37 -5.24
N THR A 67 10.33 -14.74 -4.85
CA THR A 67 10.62 -14.37 -3.46
C THR A 67 9.83 -13.16 -2.96
N GLU A 68 9.11 -12.45 -3.84
CA GLU A 68 8.33 -11.26 -3.46
C GLU A 68 6.96 -11.57 -2.86
N HIS A 69 6.48 -12.81 -2.97
CA HIS A 69 5.15 -13.21 -2.49
C HIS A 69 5.02 -13.22 -0.95
N PRO A 70 3.84 -12.82 -0.40
CA PRO A 70 2.74 -12.20 -1.11
C PRO A 70 3.05 -10.78 -1.57
N LEU A 71 2.60 -10.45 -2.79
CA LEU A 71 2.81 -9.15 -3.43
C LEU A 71 1.51 -8.56 -3.93
N SER A 72 1.34 -7.26 -3.69
CA SER A 72 0.26 -6.47 -4.27
C SER A 72 0.77 -5.61 -5.42
N LEU A 73 0.12 -5.71 -6.58
CA LEU A 73 0.41 -4.92 -7.76
C LEU A 73 -0.51 -3.69 -7.78
N GLN A 74 0.06 -2.49 -7.66
CA GLN A 74 -0.73 -1.27 -7.58
C GLN A 74 -0.94 -0.64 -8.96
N ILE A 75 -2.21 -0.41 -9.34
CA ILE A 75 -2.59 0.28 -10.57
C ILE A 75 -3.24 1.64 -10.26
N PHE A 76 -3.18 2.57 -11.20
CA PHE A 76 -3.89 3.83 -11.14
C PHE A 76 -4.45 4.23 -12.49
N GLY A 77 -5.59 4.92 -12.48
CA GLY A 77 -6.26 5.46 -13.66
C GLY A 77 -7.39 6.40 -13.28
N GLY A 78 -7.82 7.20 -14.22
CA GLY A 78 -8.94 8.14 -14.07
C GLY A 78 -10.22 7.68 -14.78
N ASN A 79 -10.12 6.62 -15.58
CA ASN A 79 -11.24 6.07 -16.33
C ASN A 79 -11.54 4.64 -15.86
N LYS A 80 -12.80 4.34 -15.66
CA LYS A 80 -13.28 3.04 -15.17
C LYS A 80 -12.92 1.90 -16.10
N ASP A 81 -13.18 2.05 -17.39
CA ASP A 81 -13.03 0.95 -18.35
C ASP A 81 -11.54 0.60 -18.54
N SER A 82 -10.66 1.60 -18.64
CA SER A 82 -9.23 1.36 -18.76
C SER A 82 -8.63 0.80 -17.46
N LEU A 83 -9.18 1.14 -16.29
CA LEU A 83 -8.72 0.58 -15.02
C LEU A 83 -9.14 -0.89 -14.88
N VAL A 84 -10.35 -1.24 -15.34
CA VAL A 84 -10.82 -2.64 -15.43
C VAL A 84 -9.94 -3.44 -16.40
N GLU A 85 -9.68 -2.92 -17.60
CA GLU A 85 -8.76 -3.56 -18.56
C GLU A 85 -7.37 -3.80 -17.95
N ALA A 86 -6.85 -2.81 -17.23
CA ALA A 86 -5.56 -2.94 -16.57
C ALA A 86 -5.56 -4.01 -15.48
N ALA A 87 -6.62 -4.10 -14.68
CA ALA A 87 -6.76 -5.10 -13.63
C ALA A 87 -6.82 -6.53 -14.22
N GLN A 88 -7.64 -6.74 -15.25
CA GLN A 88 -7.74 -8.01 -15.96
C GLN A 88 -6.40 -8.40 -16.59
N PHE A 89 -5.71 -7.42 -17.20
CA PHE A 89 -4.37 -7.67 -17.77
C PHE A 89 -3.36 -8.12 -16.71
N VAL A 90 -3.37 -7.49 -15.53
CA VAL A 90 -2.51 -7.87 -14.40
C VAL A 90 -2.81 -9.29 -13.96
N GLU A 91 -4.07 -9.64 -13.75
CA GLU A 91 -4.48 -10.99 -13.34
C GLU A 91 -4.07 -12.05 -14.35
N GLU A 92 -4.28 -11.81 -15.64
CA GLU A 92 -3.99 -12.76 -16.72
C GLU A 92 -2.50 -12.92 -17.02
N ASN A 93 -1.69 -11.88 -16.80
CA ASN A 93 -0.32 -11.82 -17.32
C ASN A 93 0.77 -11.70 -16.25
N THR A 94 0.40 -11.70 -14.97
CA THR A 94 1.37 -11.62 -13.87
C THR A 94 1.06 -12.64 -12.77
N ALA A 95 1.99 -12.81 -11.83
CA ALA A 95 1.81 -13.64 -10.64
C ALA A 95 1.41 -12.81 -9.41
N ALA A 96 0.76 -11.64 -9.59
CA ALA A 96 0.33 -10.82 -8.47
C ALA A 96 -0.71 -11.56 -7.61
N ASP A 97 -0.53 -11.50 -6.29
CA ASP A 97 -1.50 -12.10 -5.35
C ASP A 97 -2.69 -11.19 -5.10
N ILE A 98 -2.49 -9.87 -5.22
CA ILE A 98 -3.46 -8.82 -4.92
C ILE A 98 -3.32 -7.71 -5.97
N ILE A 99 -4.43 -7.12 -6.38
CA ILE A 99 -4.45 -5.85 -7.12
C ILE A 99 -4.80 -4.73 -6.15
N ASP A 100 -3.97 -3.69 -6.08
CA ASP A 100 -4.25 -2.50 -5.29
C ASP A 100 -4.60 -1.31 -6.18
N ILE A 101 -5.66 -0.56 -5.84
CA ILE A 101 -6.05 0.65 -6.56
C ILE A 101 -5.49 1.88 -5.83
N ASN A 102 -4.70 2.69 -6.53
CA ASN A 102 -4.19 3.94 -6.00
C ASN A 102 -5.25 5.03 -6.01
N MET A 103 -5.73 5.42 -4.83
CA MET A 103 -6.61 6.56 -4.61
C MET A 103 -5.99 7.59 -3.65
N GLY A 104 -4.65 7.61 -3.54
CA GLY A 104 -3.96 8.50 -2.60
C GLY A 104 -2.81 9.32 -3.17
N CYS A 105 -2.39 9.09 -4.43
CA CYS A 105 -1.30 9.84 -5.04
C CYS A 105 -1.64 11.33 -5.16
N PRO A 106 -0.85 12.24 -4.54
CA PRO A 106 -1.16 13.67 -4.53
C PRO A 106 -0.56 14.44 -5.72
N VAL A 107 0.24 13.77 -6.56
CA VAL A 107 1.06 14.39 -7.60
C VAL A 107 0.19 14.99 -8.71
N ASN A 108 0.46 16.23 -9.10
CA ASN A 108 -0.34 16.98 -10.08
C ASN A 108 -0.53 16.25 -11.43
N LYS A 109 0.47 15.50 -11.91
CA LYS A 109 0.34 14.71 -13.14
C LYS A 109 -0.77 13.64 -13.03
N VAL A 110 -0.88 12.98 -11.88
CA VAL A 110 -1.91 11.97 -11.61
C VAL A 110 -3.28 12.64 -11.43
N ILE A 111 -3.32 13.74 -10.69
CA ILE A 111 -4.55 14.53 -10.48
C ILE A 111 -5.14 15.06 -11.78
N LYS A 112 -4.29 15.54 -12.71
CA LYS A 112 -4.73 16.00 -14.06
C LYS A 112 -5.27 14.86 -14.92
N ALA A 113 -4.91 13.63 -14.64
CA ALA A 113 -5.47 12.43 -15.25
C ALA A 113 -6.74 11.93 -14.53
N GLU A 114 -7.36 12.78 -13.69
CA GLU A 114 -8.54 12.46 -12.87
C GLU A 114 -8.36 11.21 -11.98
N ALA A 115 -7.13 10.91 -11.56
CA ALA A 115 -6.74 9.73 -10.82
C ALA A 115 -6.15 10.04 -9.42
N GLY A 116 -5.77 9.00 -8.70
CA GLY A 116 -5.14 9.11 -7.39
C GLY A 116 -6.04 9.78 -6.36
N ALA A 117 -5.53 10.77 -5.62
CA ALA A 117 -6.30 11.46 -4.57
C ALA A 117 -7.50 12.25 -5.08
N LYS A 118 -7.66 12.44 -6.40
CA LYS A 118 -8.83 13.10 -6.99
C LYS A 118 -10.14 12.36 -6.67
N TRP A 119 -10.09 11.04 -6.57
CA TRP A 119 -11.24 10.20 -6.23
C TRP A 119 -11.80 10.46 -4.83
N LEU A 120 -10.97 10.96 -3.90
CA LEU A 120 -11.37 11.19 -2.49
C LEU A 120 -12.41 12.29 -2.31
N LEU A 121 -12.69 13.07 -3.36
CA LEU A 121 -13.73 14.12 -3.35
C LEU A 121 -15.15 13.58 -3.52
N ASP A 122 -15.30 12.32 -3.92
CA ASP A 122 -16.59 11.76 -4.30
C ASP A 122 -16.69 10.27 -3.93
N PRO A 123 -17.28 9.93 -2.77
CA PRO A 123 -17.42 8.54 -2.34
C PRO A 123 -18.24 7.66 -3.31
N GLU A 124 -19.18 8.23 -4.08
CA GLU A 124 -19.95 7.48 -5.07
C GLU A 124 -19.04 7.00 -6.20
N LYS A 125 -18.13 7.86 -6.66
CA LYS A 125 -17.11 7.47 -7.65
C LYS A 125 -16.11 6.46 -7.10
N VAL A 126 -15.72 6.57 -5.84
CA VAL A 126 -14.90 5.53 -5.19
C VAL A 126 -15.62 4.18 -5.25
N TYR A 127 -16.91 4.15 -4.91
CA TYR A 127 -17.72 2.94 -5.02
C TYR A 127 -17.75 2.40 -6.44
N GLU A 128 -18.09 3.22 -7.44
CA GLU A 128 -18.19 2.80 -8.85
C GLU A 128 -16.88 2.20 -9.38
N MET A 129 -15.75 2.84 -9.09
CA MET A 129 -14.44 2.40 -9.56
C MET A 129 -14.02 1.09 -8.91
N VAL A 130 -14.16 0.98 -7.60
CA VAL A 130 -13.80 -0.25 -6.87
C VAL A 130 -14.70 -1.40 -7.29
N GLN A 131 -16.02 -1.16 -7.39
CA GLN A 131 -16.96 -2.19 -7.81
C GLN A 131 -16.66 -2.71 -9.21
N ALA A 132 -16.37 -1.82 -10.16
CA ALA A 132 -16.04 -2.21 -11.52
C ALA A 132 -14.80 -3.12 -11.58
N VAL A 133 -13.74 -2.77 -10.84
CA VAL A 133 -12.52 -3.57 -10.79
C VAL A 133 -12.74 -4.87 -10.01
N SER A 134 -13.31 -4.82 -8.81
CA SER A 134 -13.52 -6.01 -7.97
C SER A 134 -14.46 -7.05 -8.58
N SER A 135 -15.39 -6.62 -9.45
CA SER A 135 -16.29 -7.52 -10.17
C SER A 135 -15.68 -8.11 -11.44
N ALA A 136 -14.53 -7.61 -11.87
CA ALA A 136 -13.90 -7.98 -13.14
C ALA A 136 -12.71 -8.94 -12.99
N VAL A 137 -12.27 -9.21 -11.77
CA VAL A 137 -11.12 -10.08 -11.45
C VAL A 137 -11.46 -11.01 -10.27
N ASP A 138 -10.78 -12.15 -10.18
CA ASP A 138 -10.97 -13.15 -9.13
C ASP A 138 -10.01 -12.96 -7.95
N ILE A 139 -8.82 -12.39 -8.18
CA ILE A 139 -7.86 -12.09 -7.11
C ILE A 139 -8.33 -10.90 -6.24
N PRO A 140 -7.96 -10.85 -4.95
CA PRO A 140 -8.40 -9.77 -4.06
C PRO A 140 -8.02 -8.39 -4.57
N VAL A 141 -8.97 -7.44 -4.46
CA VAL A 141 -8.76 -6.04 -4.78
C VAL A 141 -8.67 -5.23 -3.49
N THR A 142 -7.63 -4.43 -3.33
CA THR A 142 -7.45 -3.50 -2.22
C THR A 142 -7.41 -2.05 -2.69
N VAL A 143 -7.56 -1.11 -1.77
CA VAL A 143 -7.51 0.31 -2.09
C VAL A 143 -6.54 1.02 -1.16
N LYS A 144 -5.61 1.79 -1.73
CA LYS A 144 -4.76 2.68 -0.96
C LYS A 144 -5.17 4.12 -1.14
N MET A 145 -5.55 4.78 -0.02
CA MET A 145 -6.07 6.14 -0.03
C MET A 145 -5.43 7.05 1.01
N ARG A 146 -5.79 8.33 0.98
CA ARG A 146 -5.54 9.32 2.03
C ARG A 146 -6.83 9.65 2.76
N ILE A 147 -6.75 10.38 3.88
CA ILE A 147 -7.94 10.78 4.67
C ILE A 147 -8.85 11.76 3.94
N GLY A 148 -8.35 12.46 2.92
CA GLY A 148 -9.14 13.42 2.16
C GLY A 148 -8.29 14.26 1.21
N TRP A 149 -8.95 15.23 0.59
CA TRP A 149 -8.32 16.18 -0.34
C TRP A 149 -7.62 17.34 0.39
N ASP A 150 -8.32 18.02 1.27
CA ASP A 150 -7.88 19.12 2.11
C ASP A 150 -8.62 19.08 3.46
N GLU A 151 -8.49 20.12 4.29
CA GLU A 151 -9.10 20.19 5.61
C GLU A 151 -10.63 20.28 5.57
N GLU A 152 -11.21 20.79 4.48
CA GLU A 152 -12.67 20.94 4.29
C GLU A 152 -13.29 19.67 3.67
N HIS A 153 -12.48 18.83 3.01
CA HIS A 153 -12.91 17.62 2.28
C HIS A 153 -12.21 16.39 2.83
N VAL A 154 -12.49 16.07 4.10
CA VAL A 154 -12.01 14.85 4.78
C VAL A 154 -13.17 13.85 4.81
N PHE A 155 -13.32 13.05 3.75
CA PHE A 155 -14.33 12.01 3.61
C PHE A 155 -13.73 10.62 3.87
N ALA A 156 -12.90 10.49 4.91
CA ALA A 156 -12.13 9.28 5.17
C ALA A 156 -13.03 8.06 5.45
N VAL A 157 -14.03 8.21 6.29
CA VAL A 157 -14.97 7.14 6.65
C VAL A 157 -15.87 6.81 5.47
N GLU A 158 -16.43 7.81 4.80
CA GLU A 158 -17.34 7.64 3.66
C GLU A 158 -16.62 6.93 2.49
N ASN A 159 -15.40 7.36 2.15
CA ASN A 159 -14.60 6.73 1.10
C ASN A 159 -14.22 5.29 1.45
N ALA A 160 -13.85 5.03 2.70
CA ALA A 160 -13.50 3.69 3.16
C ALA A 160 -14.72 2.74 3.12
N LEU A 161 -15.89 3.20 3.57
CA LEU A 161 -17.14 2.44 3.51
C LEU A 161 -17.60 2.21 2.06
N ALA A 162 -17.44 3.20 1.19
CA ALA A 162 -17.75 3.08 -0.23
C ALA A 162 -16.87 1.98 -0.87
N ALA A 163 -15.56 2.00 -0.62
CA ALA A 163 -14.65 0.98 -1.11
C ALA A 163 -14.97 -0.42 -0.55
N GLN A 164 -15.23 -0.54 0.76
CA GLN A 164 -15.64 -1.81 1.37
C GLN A 164 -16.92 -2.36 0.75
N SER A 165 -17.95 -1.52 0.61
CA SER A 165 -19.25 -1.92 0.05
C SER A 165 -19.16 -2.28 -1.43
N ALA A 166 -18.16 -1.76 -2.12
CA ALA A 166 -17.85 -2.05 -3.52
C ALA A 166 -17.03 -3.32 -3.75
N GLY A 167 -16.66 -4.04 -2.68
CA GLY A 167 -15.96 -5.32 -2.75
C GLY A 167 -14.46 -5.24 -2.51
N ALA A 168 -13.92 -4.13 -1.98
CA ALA A 168 -12.54 -4.11 -1.53
C ALA A 168 -12.28 -5.13 -0.43
N SER A 169 -11.20 -5.89 -0.54
CA SER A 169 -10.80 -6.92 0.42
C SER A 169 -9.96 -6.37 1.58
N ALA A 170 -9.37 -5.20 1.43
CA ALA A 170 -8.67 -4.45 2.48
C ALA A 170 -8.49 -2.99 2.07
N ILE A 171 -8.21 -2.12 3.05
CA ILE A 171 -7.93 -0.70 2.83
C ILE A 171 -6.62 -0.34 3.51
N ALA A 172 -5.75 0.38 2.79
CA ALA A 172 -4.60 1.07 3.36
C ALA A 172 -4.86 2.58 3.35
N MET A 173 -4.70 3.27 4.48
CA MET A 173 -4.97 4.71 4.54
C MET A 173 -3.82 5.48 5.14
N HIS A 174 -3.36 6.50 4.41
CA HIS A 174 -2.38 7.47 4.91
C HIS A 174 -3.08 8.60 5.66
N GLY A 175 -2.69 8.83 6.91
CA GLY A 175 -3.28 9.83 7.81
C GLY A 175 -3.03 11.30 7.43
N ARG A 176 -2.82 11.62 6.16
CA ARG A 176 -2.69 12.99 5.64
C ARG A 176 -3.64 13.22 4.49
N THR A 177 -4.08 14.46 4.33
CA THR A 177 -4.83 14.90 3.13
C THR A 177 -3.89 15.01 1.92
N ARG A 178 -4.48 15.19 0.74
CA ARG A 178 -3.71 15.42 -0.50
C ARG A 178 -2.86 16.68 -0.42
N VAL A 179 -3.43 17.79 0.08
CA VAL A 179 -2.71 19.07 0.13
C VAL A 179 -1.58 19.09 1.14
N GLN A 180 -1.68 18.33 2.22
CA GLN A 180 -0.57 18.21 3.18
C GLN A 180 0.67 17.54 2.58
N MET A 181 0.54 16.78 1.50
CA MET A 181 1.66 16.01 0.93
C MET A 181 2.36 15.17 2.02
N TYR A 182 3.44 15.69 2.61
CA TYR A 182 4.20 15.08 3.72
C TYR A 182 4.43 16.05 4.88
N GLU A 183 3.80 17.22 4.84
CA GLU A 183 3.92 18.25 5.88
C GLU A 183 3.03 17.92 7.10
N GLY A 184 3.33 18.56 8.22
CA GLY A 184 2.61 18.33 9.47
C GLY A 184 2.76 16.90 9.99
N LYS A 185 1.71 16.41 10.67
CA LYS A 185 1.64 15.07 11.23
C LYS A 185 0.51 14.27 10.57
N ALA A 186 0.68 12.96 10.46
CA ALA A 186 -0.40 12.07 10.09
C ALA A 186 -1.44 12.01 11.22
N ASP A 187 -2.70 12.15 10.87
CA ASP A 187 -3.82 12.12 11.80
C ASP A 187 -4.25 10.68 12.07
N TRP A 188 -3.80 10.15 13.19
CA TRP A 188 -4.12 8.78 13.62
C TRP A 188 -5.51 8.68 14.25
N GLU A 189 -6.10 9.79 14.71
CA GLU A 189 -7.50 9.81 15.18
C GLU A 189 -8.46 9.50 14.05
N VAL A 190 -8.26 10.13 12.90
CA VAL A 190 -9.07 9.83 11.70
C VAL A 190 -8.88 8.37 11.27
N LEU A 191 -7.65 7.85 11.29
CA LEU A 191 -7.41 6.43 10.97
C LEU A 191 -8.14 5.50 11.94
N LYS A 192 -8.12 5.81 13.24
CA LYS A 192 -8.83 5.06 14.28
C LYS A 192 -10.34 5.10 14.06
N GLU A 193 -10.87 6.27 13.72
CA GLU A 193 -12.30 6.41 13.43
C GLU A 193 -12.70 5.58 12.21
N VAL A 194 -11.93 5.62 11.13
CA VAL A 194 -12.16 4.77 9.94
C VAL A 194 -12.17 3.30 10.32
N LYS A 195 -11.18 2.82 11.09
CA LYS A 195 -11.09 1.40 11.48
C LYS A 195 -12.32 0.92 12.25
N LYS A 196 -12.93 1.75 13.08
CA LYS A 196 -14.14 1.38 13.84
C LYS A 196 -15.32 1.02 12.95
N HIS A 197 -15.40 1.60 11.75
CA HIS A 197 -16.50 1.40 10.81
C HIS A 197 -16.24 0.26 9.82
N LEU A 198 -14.99 -0.22 9.70
CA LEU A 198 -14.62 -1.25 8.74
C LEU A 198 -14.73 -2.66 9.34
N THR A 199 -15.24 -3.59 8.54
CA THR A 199 -15.26 -5.03 8.84
C THR A 199 -14.18 -5.80 8.09
N ILE A 200 -13.58 -5.20 7.07
CA ILE A 200 -12.43 -5.74 6.33
C ILE A 200 -11.11 -5.30 6.97
N PRO A 201 -9.99 -5.96 6.66
CA PRO A 201 -8.66 -5.56 7.12
C PRO A 201 -8.30 -4.11 6.77
N PHE A 202 -7.62 -3.45 7.71
CA PHE A 202 -7.18 -2.07 7.59
C PHE A 202 -5.69 -1.92 7.88
N MET A 203 -4.97 -1.27 6.99
CA MET A 203 -3.55 -0.97 7.13
C MET A 203 -3.35 0.52 7.42
N GLY A 204 -2.86 0.84 8.62
CA GLY A 204 -2.55 2.22 8.99
C GLY A 204 -1.21 2.67 8.38
N ASN A 205 -1.16 3.90 7.84
CA ASN A 205 0.03 4.47 7.21
C ASN A 205 0.24 5.93 7.62
N GLY A 206 1.49 6.33 7.79
CA GLY A 206 1.91 7.70 8.08
C GLY A 206 2.64 7.83 9.40
N ASP A 207 3.82 8.45 9.35
CA ASP A 207 4.69 8.78 10.49
C ASP A 207 5.14 7.60 11.36
N VAL A 208 5.17 6.41 10.80
CA VAL A 208 5.80 5.24 11.41
C VAL A 208 7.29 5.29 11.06
N LYS A 209 8.11 5.67 12.03
CA LYS A 209 9.55 5.91 11.88
C LYS A 209 10.40 4.94 12.68
N THR A 210 9.82 4.31 13.70
CA THR A 210 10.48 3.35 14.58
C THR A 210 9.60 2.12 14.79
N PRO A 211 10.15 1.00 15.27
CA PRO A 211 9.37 -0.17 15.68
C PRO A 211 8.28 0.15 16.72
N GLU A 212 8.56 1.05 17.65
CA GLU A 212 7.60 1.49 18.68
C GLU A 212 6.45 2.29 18.06
N ASP A 213 6.72 3.11 17.01
CA ASP A 213 5.66 3.78 16.27
C ASP A 213 4.75 2.77 15.57
N ALA A 214 5.32 1.71 15.01
CA ALA A 214 4.54 0.64 14.38
C ALA A 214 3.62 -0.05 15.40
N LYS A 215 4.15 -0.43 16.57
CA LYS A 215 3.33 -1.00 17.63
C LYS A 215 2.24 -0.03 18.09
N ARG A 216 2.59 1.25 18.28
CA ARG A 216 1.63 2.27 18.68
C ARG A 216 0.53 2.47 17.61
N MET A 217 0.86 2.43 16.33
CA MET A 217 -0.14 2.47 15.23
C MET A 217 -1.12 1.30 15.36
N LEU A 218 -0.61 0.09 15.55
CA LEU A 218 -1.44 -1.10 15.68
C LEU A 218 -2.34 -1.06 16.92
N ASP A 219 -1.80 -0.66 18.06
CA ASP A 219 -2.52 -0.63 19.34
C ASP A 219 -3.54 0.52 19.40
N TYR A 220 -3.15 1.71 18.94
CA TYR A 220 -3.96 2.92 19.05
C TYR A 220 -5.07 3.01 18.01
N VAL A 221 -4.73 2.72 16.76
CA VAL A 221 -5.69 2.73 15.64
C VAL A 221 -6.53 1.46 15.64
N GLY A 222 -5.98 0.34 16.12
CA GLY A 222 -6.58 -0.99 16.00
C GLY A 222 -6.40 -1.58 14.60
N ALA A 223 -5.40 -1.10 13.85
CA ALA A 223 -5.13 -1.58 12.50
C ALA A 223 -4.70 -3.05 12.48
N ASP A 224 -5.03 -3.78 11.42
CA ASP A 224 -4.63 -5.17 11.21
C ASP A 224 -3.19 -5.27 10.73
N GLY A 225 -2.73 -4.30 9.95
CA GLY A 225 -1.36 -4.16 9.50
C GLY A 225 -0.85 -2.72 9.63
N VAL A 226 0.47 -2.56 9.69
CA VAL A 226 1.15 -1.26 9.66
C VAL A 226 1.90 -1.11 8.35
N MET A 227 1.59 -0.06 7.58
CA MET A 227 2.23 0.19 6.30
C MET A 227 3.35 1.21 6.46
N ILE A 228 4.60 0.77 6.20
CA ILE A 228 5.82 1.56 6.34
C ILE A 228 6.28 2.04 4.97
N GLY A 229 6.49 3.34 4.82
CA GLY A 229 7.02 3.94 3.59
C GLY A 229 8.42 4.48 3.80
N ARG A 230 8.55 5.80 3.95
CA ARG A 230 9.84 6.54 3.98
C ARG A 230 10.88 6.00 4.97
N ALA A 231 10.47 5.41 6.08
CA ALA A 231 11.39 4.84 7.07
C ALA A 231 12.16 3.61 6.56
N ALA A 232 11.67 2.95 5.50
CA ALA A 232 12.34 1.82 4.85
C ALA A 232 13.34 2.25 3.76
N LEU A 233 13.38 3.54 3.38
CA LEU A 233 14.28 4.06 2.34
C LEU A 233 15.74 3.96 2.77
N GLY A 234 16.53 3.14 2.06
CA GLY A 234 17.93 2.87 2.42
C GLY A 234 18.08 2.22 3.80
N ASN A 235 16.99 1.70 4.37
CA ASN A 235 16.94 1.14 5.70
C ASN A 235 16.00 -0.08 5.78
N PRO A 236 16.30 -1.19 5.10
CA PRO A 236 15.48 -2.41 5.16
C PRO A 236 15.46 -3.01 6.57
N TRP A 237 16.45 -2.72 7.41
CA TRP A 237 16.47 -3.13 8.83
C TRP A 237 15.28 -2.60 9.62
N MET A 238 14.70 -1.47 9.20
CA MET A 238 13.45 -0.98 9.82
C MET A 238 12.34 -2.04 9.76
N ILE A 239 12.26 -2.80 8.68
CA ILE A 239 11.28 -3.88 8.51
C ILE A 239 11.57 -5.01 9.50
N HIS A 240 12.79 -5.52 9.51
CA HIS A 240 13.21 -6.62 10.40
C HIS A 240 13.07 -6.24 11.88
N ARG A 241 13.54 -5.05 12.25
CA ARG A 241 13.46 -4.55 13.62
C ARG A 241 12.00 -4.36 14.08
N THR A 242 11.14 -3.91 13.16
CA THR A 242 9.71 -3.75 13.46
C THR A 242 9.04 -5.11 13.65
N GLN A 243 9.29 -6.08 12.74
CA GLN A 243 8.75 -7.43 12.89
C GLN A 243 9.18 -8.04 14.22
N HIS A 244 10.48 -8.05 14.51
CA HIS A 244 11.02 -8.59 15.77
C HIS A 244 10.38 -7.93 17.00
N TYR A 245 10.28 -6.60 17.01
CA TYR A 245 9.67 -5.86 18.13
C TYR A 245 8.18 -6.19 18.32
N LEU A 246 7.43 -6.34 17.23
CA LEU A 246 6.01 -6.73 17.32
C LEU A 246 5.82 -8.14 17.84
N GLU A 247 6.75 -9.05 17.59
CA GLU A 247 6.71 -10.46 18.04
C GLU A 247 7.18 -10.64 19.48
N THR A 248 8.24 -9.93 19.87
CA THR A 248 8.95 -10.18 21.15
C THR A 248 8.81 -9.06 22.16
N GLY A 249 8.51 -7.85 21.74
CA GLY A 249 8.58 -6.63 22.55
C GLY A 249 10.00 -6.10 22.77
N GLU A 250 11.02 -6.74 22.18
CA GLU A 250 12.42 -6.37 22.34
C GLU A 250 12.95 -5.62 21.11
N LEU A 251 13.71 -4.56 21.35
CA LEU A 251 14.40 -3.81 20.30
C LEU A 251 15.75 -4.46 19.99
N ILE A 252 15.97 -4.79 18.73
CA ILE A 252 17.32 -5.15 18.25
C ILE A 252 18.12 -3.90 17.84
N PRO A 253 19.46 -3.93 17.97
CA PRO A 253 20.32 -2.80 17.65
C PRO A 253 20.17 -2.29 16.21
N GLU A 254 20.55 -1.04 15.99
CA GLU A 254 20.74 -0.51 14.64
C GLU A 254 21.88 -1.26 13.93
N PRO A 255 21.78 -1.41 12.60
CA PRO A 255 22.82 -2.09 11.83
C PRO A 255 24.14 -1.35 11.88
N THR A 256 25.23 -2.10 11.97
CA THR A 256 26.60 -1.58 11.88
C THR A 256 26.90 -1.02 10.49
N PRO A 257 27.91 -0.14 10.34
CA PRO A 257 28.34 0.31 9.02
C PRO A 257 28.74 -0.83 8.06
N ALA A 258 29.32 -1.91 8.60
CA ALA A 258 29.70 -3.08 7.80
C ALA A 258 28.47 -3.82 7.23
N GLU A 259 27.44 -4.03 8.03
CA GLU A 259 26.17 -4.62 7.58
C GLU A 259 25.48 -3.73 6.52
N LYS A 260 25.46 -2.40 6.73
CA LYS A 260 24.92 -1.46 5.74
C LYS A 260 25.63 -1.57 4.38
N ILE A 261 26.96 -1.65 4.39
CA ILE A 261 27.75 -1.82 3.15
C ILE A 261 27.48 -3.18 2.50
N ALA A 262 27.37 -4.25 3.29
CA ALA A 262 27.10 -5.59 2.76
C ALA A 262 25.73 -5.64 2.06
N THR A 263 24.69 -5.11 2.70
CA THR A 263 23.33 -5.06 2.11
C THR A 263 23.26 -4.14 0.90
N ALA A 264 23.96 -2.99 0.91
CA ALA A 264 24.02 -2.13 -0.27
C ALA A 264 24.67 -2.82 -1.48
N LYS A 265 25.69 -3.66 -1.27
CA LYS A 265 26.29 -4.46 -2.34
C LYS A 265 25.33 -5.53 -2.86
N LEU A 266 24.59 -6.18 -1.99
CA LEU A 266 23.58 -7.18 -2.38
C LEU A 266 22.47 -6.55 -3.23
N HIS A 267 22.01 -5.34 -2.87
CA HIS A 267 20.99 -4.62 -3.61
C HIS A 267 21.40 -4.20 -5.03
N LEU A 268 22.70 -4.14 -5.32
CA LEU A 268 23.25 -3.79 -6.63
C LEU A 268 23.45 -4.99 -7.56
N GLN A 269 23.30 -6.20 -7.07
CA GLN A 269 23.36 -7.45 -7.83
C GLN A 269 22.00 -7.82 -8.43
#